data_6a58e78bdbcea623b9b003e7ec8e6cba
#
_entry.id   6a58e78bdbcea623b9b003e7ec8e6cba
#
_cell.length_a   1.000
_cell.length_b   1.000
_cell.length_c   1.000
_cell.angle_alpha   90.00
_cell.angle_beta   90.00
_cell.angle_gamma   90.00
#
_symmetry.space_group_name_H-M   'P 1'
#
loop_
_entity.id
_entity.type
_entity.pdbx_description
1 polymer ?
#
loop_
_entity_poly.entity_id
_entity_poly.type
_entity_poly.pdbx_seq_one_letter_code
_entity_poly.pdbx_strand_id
1 'polypeptide(L)'
;VMDRTGVAGVAQNKGTINHIVLDDLYVHDVDGNVYNKHMANGGIYFIVEKPDNESATGISKFDDLVIENCRVETTNRWGIAAAYTYAWSQFTSAKISDEIAEKYGSTNVVIQNNYIKGAGGDAITTMYADKPLVQYNVAEDCSRQMNTTDYSATGAQRVAAGIWPWKCKDSVFQYNECYNNLNSFNGNGDGQAWDADWTDGTVYQYNYSHGNSA
;
A
#
# COMPACT_ATOMS: atom_id res chain seq x y z
N VAL A 1 -4.01 18.44 11.62
CA VAL A 1 -3.04 17.39 11.95
C VAL A 1 -2.34 17.06 10.66
N MET A 2 -1.06 17.31 10.59
CA MET A 2 -0.28 16.93 9.41
C MET A 2 -0.03 15.43 9.48
N ASP A 3 -0.37 14.71 8.42
CA ASP A 3 0.05 13.34 8.27
C ASP A 3 1.57 13.30 8.18
N ARG A 4 2.16 12.31 8.82
CA ARG A 4 3.61 12.13 8.83
C ARG A 4 3.97 10.96 7.96
N THR A 5 4.88 11.19 7.05
CA THR A 5 5.44 10.18 6.15
C THR A 5 6.95 10.26 6.20
N GLY A 6 7.60 9.12 6.34
CA GLY A 6 9.06 9.04 6.35
C GLY A 6 9.64 9.40 4.99
N VAL A 7 9.19 8.74 3.94
CA VAL A 7 9.53 9.03 2.54
C VAL A 7 8.24 9.17 1.74
N ALA A 8 8.06 10.31 1.08
CA ALA A 8 6.87 10.59 0.28
C ALA A 8 7.20 10.82 -1.20
N GLY A 9 6.49 10.12 -2.08
CA GLY A 9 6.46 10.37 -3.52
C GLY A 9 5.10 10.93 -3.93
N VAL A 10 5.07 12.08 -4.60
CA VAL A 10 3.83 12.71 -5.07
C VAL A 10 3.88 12.93 -6.57
N ALA A 11 2.98 12.28 -7.32
CA ALA A 11 2.77 12.55 -8.73
C ALA A 11 1.65 13.57 -8.89
N GLN A 12 1.99 14.79 -9.32
CA GLN A 12 1.04 15.87 -9.59
C GLN A 12 1.58 16.83 -10.65
N ASN A 13 0.73 17.34 -11.51
CA ASN A 13 1.07 18.40 -12.49
C ASN A 13 2.20 18.10 -13.49
N LYS A 14 2.58 16.83 -13.65
CA LYS A 14 3.67 16.38 -14.55
C LYS A 14 3.27 15.23 -15.47
N GLY A 15 1.98 14.85 -15.46
CA GLY A 15 1.56 13.63 -16.15
C GLY A 15 2.17 12.39 -15.52
N THR A 16 2.71 11.51 -16.34
CA THR A 16 3.41 10.32 -15.86
C THR A 16 4.78 10.66 -15.33
N ILE A 17 5.09 10.25 -14.10
CA ILE A 17 6.42 10.33 -13.50
C ILE A 17 7.07 8.96 -13.63
N ASN A 18 8.21 8.93 -14.31
CA ASN A 18 8.88 7.69 -14.66
C ASN A 18 10.17 7.49 -13.88
N HIS A 19 10.52 6.22 -13.71
CA HIS A 19 11.83 5.76 -13.26
C HIS A 19 12.20 6.31 -11.88
N ILE A 20 11.47 5.86 -10.88
CA ILE A 20 11.78 6.13 -9.47
C ILE A 20 12.25 4.83 -8.84
N VAL A 21 13.42 4.88 -8.22
CA VAL A 21 13.98 3.77 -7.47
C VAL A 21 14.27 4.23 -6.06
N LEU A 22 13.69 3.55 -5.08
CA LEU A 22 14.10 3.62 -3.68
C LEU A 22 14.83 2.34 -3.33
N ASP A 23 16.10 2.44 -3.00
CA ASP A 23 16.98 1.32 -2.74
C ASP A 23 17.77 1.55 -1.45
N ASP A 24 17.86 0.50 -0.62
CA ASP A 24 18.69 0.45 0.60
C ASP A 24 18.40 1.58 1.62
N LEU A 25 17.12 1.87 1.88
CA LEU A 25 16.70 2.87 2.86
C LEU A 25 16.35 2.22 4.19
N TYR A 26 16.73 2.86 5.29
CA TYR A 26 16.22 2.55 6.61
C TYR A 26 15.29 3.67 7.09
N VAL A 27 13.99 3.38 7.18
CA VAL A 27 12.94 4.32 7.58
C VAL A 27 12.32 3.81 8.88
N HIS A 28 12.34 4.61 9.93
CA HIS A 28 11.83 4.16 11.23
C HIS A 28 11.25 5.28 12.08
N ASP A 29 10.49 4.89 13.12
CA ASP A 29 9.90 5.79 14.11
C ASP A 29 9.06 6.91 13.47
N VAL A 30 8.17 6.52 12.57
CA VAL A 30 7.29 7.47 11.85
C VAL A 30 5.95 7.56 12.56
N ASP A 31 5.77 8.61 13.33
CA ASP A 31 4.51 8.93 14.01
C ASP A 31 3.50 9.52 13.05
N GLY A 32 2.71 8.68 12.44
CA GLY A 32 1.64 9.08 11.54
C GLY A 32 0.27 9.10 12.22
N ASN A 33 -0.75 9.18 11.40
CA ASN A 33 -2.13 9.12 11.80
C ASN A 33 -2.72 7.73 11.46
N VAL A 34 -2.99 6.93 12.47
CA VAL A 34 -3.53 5.58 12.27
C VAL A 34 -4.95 5.56 11.69
N TYR A 35 -5.67 6.69 11.74
CA TYR A 35 -7.08 6.74 11.43
C TYR A 35 -7.41 6.65 9.94
N ASN A 36 -6.58 7.19 9.08
CA ASN A 36 -6.95 7.36 7.70
C ASN A 36 -6.06 6.61 6.75
N LYS A 37 -6.58 5.52 6.21
CA LYS A 37 -5.86 4.70 5.24
C LYS A 37 -5.72 5.33 3.85
N HIS A 38 -6.36 6.47 3.60
CA HIS A 38 -6.31 7.17 2.31
C HIS A 38 -5.37 8.38 2.29
N MET A 39 -4.73 8.68 3.40
CA MET A 39 -3.81 9.82 3.51
C MET A 39 -2.37 9.34 3.50
N ALA A 40 -1.48 10.14 2.94
CA ALA A 40 -0.05 9.89 2.96
C ALA A 40 0.45 9.81 4.41
N ASN A 41 0.74 8.59 4.86
CA ASN A 41 0.92 8.30 6.27
C ASN A 41 1.65 6.98 6.49
N GLY A 42 2.83 7.04 7.02
CA GLY A 42 3.63 5.85 7.32
C GLY A 42 5.07 5.93 6.86
N GLY A 43 5.70 4.79 6.69
CA GLY A 43 7.12 4.70 6.35
C GLY A 43 7.43 5.24 4.96
N ILE A 44 6.98 4.55 3.93
CA ILE A 44 7.16 4.94 2.52
C ILE A 44 5.77 5.03 1.89
N TYR A 45 5.42 6.19 1.34
CA TYR A 45 4.11 6.40 0.75
C TYR A 45 4.18 7.15 -0.58
N PHE A 46 3.66 6.52 -1.64
CA PHE A 46 3.50 7.13 -2.96
C PHE A 46 2.04 7.43 -3.23
N ILE A 47 1.75 8.67 -3.61
CA ILE A 47 0.39 9.15 -3.89
C ILE A 47 0.32 9.86 -5.23
N VAL A 48 -0.80 9.67 -5.91
CA VAL A 48 -1.10 10.34 -7.17
C VAL A 48 -2.19 11.37 -6.91
N GLU A 49 -1.83 12.62 -6.99
CA GLU A 49 -2.72 13.75 -6.76
C GLU A 49 -3.32 14.29 -8.06
N LYS A 50 -4.50 14.89 -7.94
CA LYS A 50 -5.18 15.48 -9.09
C LYS A 50 -4.36 16.64 -9.64
N PRO A 51 -4.06 16.66 -10.94
CA PRO A 51 -3.39 17.80 -11.55
C PRO A 51 -4.31 19.01 -11.60
N ASP A 52 -3.75 20.22 -11.49
CA ASP A 52 -4.49 21.46 -11.57
C ASP A 52 -5.13 21.66 -12.95
N ASN A 53 -4.44 21.19 -13.99
CA ASN A 53 -4.92 21.21 -15.37
C ASN A 53 -4.54 19.91 -16.09
N GLU A 54 -5.39 18.90 -15.99
CA GLU A 54 -5.18 17.59 -16.60
C GLU A 54 -5.06 17.65 -18.12
N SER A 55 -5.78 18.57 -18.76
CA SER A 55 -5.71 18.74 -20.23
C SER A 55 -4.34 19.25 -20.70
N ALA A 56 -3.63 19.97 -19.85
CA ALA A 56 -2.31 20.49 -20.17
C ALA A 56 -1.17 19.54 -19.76
N THR A 57 -1.32 18.85 -18.64
CA THR A 57 -0.26 18.03 -18.07
C THR A 57 -0.42 16.53 -18.35
N GLY A 58 -1.62 16.10 -18.72
CA GLY A 58 -1.98 14.68 -18.78
C GLY A 58 -2.41 14.12 -17.43
N ILE A 59 -2.82 12.87 -17.44
CA ILE A 59 -3.20 12.11 -16.24
C ILE A 59 -1.96 11.86 -15.39
N SER A 60 -2.02 12.22 -14.11
CA SER A 60 -0.94 11.92 -13.17
C SER A 60 -0.93 10.44 -12.83
N LYS A 61 0.23 9.81 -12.92
CA LYS A 61 0.51 8.44 -12.47
C LYS A 61 2.02 8.21 -12.32
N PHE A 62 2.38 7.09 -11.72
CA PHE A 62 3.75 6.59 -11.75
C PHE A 62 3.90 5.50 -12.83
N ASP A 63 5.07 5.46 -13.44
CA ASP A 63 5.51 4.36 -14.29
C ASP A 63 6.96 4.01 -13.93
N ASP A 64 7.26 2.72 -13.82
CA ASP A 64 8.57 2.24 -13.38
C ASP A 64 8.95 2.77 -11.97
N LEU A 65 8.13 2.39 -10.99
CA LEU A 65 8.36 2.64 -9.57
C LEU A 65 8.89 1.38 -8.89
N VAL A 66 10.13 1.44 -8.44
CA VAL A 66 10.78 0.33 -7.73
C VAL A 66 11.07 0.73 -6.28
N ILE A 67 10.64 -0.10 -5.33
CA ILE A 67 10.97 0.03 -3.90
C ILE A 67 11.63 -1.27 -3.47
N GLU A 68 12.92 -1.22 -3.19
CA GLU A 68 13.67 -2.44 -2.92
C GLU A 68 14.72 -2.30 -1.83
N ASN A 69 15.07 -3.44 -1.23
CA ASN A 69 16.12 -3.57 -0.22
C ASN A 69 15.95 -2.62 0.99
N CYS A 70 14.73 -2.11 1.20
CA CYS A 70 14.45 -1.15 2.27
C CYS A 70 14.06 -1.88 3.56
N ARG A 71 14.39 -1.24 4.68
CA ARG A 71 13.95 -1.62 6.01
C ARG A 71 13.03 -0.55 6.57
N VAL A 72 11.80 -0.92 6.94
CA VAL A 72 10.80 0.00 7.49
C VAL A 72 10.33 -0.51 8.83
N GLU A 73 10.50 0.28 9.89
CA GLU A 73 10.17 -0.16 11.24
C GLU A 73 9.40 0.90 12.03
N THR A 74 8.50 0.43 12.88
CA THR A 74 7.79 1.29 13.86
C THR A 74 7.11 2.48 13.19
N THR A 75 6.11 2.18 12.37
CA THR A 75 5.28 3.21 11.74
C THR A 75 3.84 3.12 12.25
N ASN A 76 3.14 4.24 12.37
CA ASN A 76 1.80 4.21 12.95
C ASN A 76 0.73 3.69 11.99
N ARG A 77 0.89 3.77 10.68
CA ARG A 77 -0.10 3.24 9.73
C ARG A 77 0.52 2.29 8.72
N TRP A 78 1.07 2.81 7.64
CA TRP A 78 1.62 2.03 6.55
C TRP A 78 3.10 1.72 6.77
N GLY A 79 3.53 0.53 6.41
CA GLY A 79 4.94 0.28 6.15
C GLY A 79 5.32 0.87 4.79
N ILE A 80 4.84 0.27 3.72
CA ILE A 80 5.00 0.73 2.33
C ILE A 80 3.64 0.78 1.65
N ALA A 81 3.29 1.91 1.05
CA ALA A 81 2.06 2.06 0.27
C ALA A 81 2.33 2.73 -1.08
N ALA A 82 1.87 2.11 -2.17
CA ALA A 82 2.00 2.60 -3.54
C ALA A 82 0.82 2.16 -4.41
N ALA A 83 0.17 2.98 -5.11
CA ALA A 83 0.10 4.42 -5.07
C ALA A 83 -1.38 4.82 -5.11
N TYR A 84 -1.88 5.41 -4.05
CA TYR A 84 -3.27 5.91 -4.03
C TYR A 84 -3.45 6.96 -5.12
N THR A 85 -4.61 6.99 -5.76
CA THR A 85 -4.86 7.92 -6.89
C THR A 85 -6.12 8.77 -6.72
N TYR A 86 -6.04 10.02 -7.17
CA TYR A 86 -7.21 10.89 -7.30
C TYR A 86 -8.27 10.30 -8.26
N ALA A 87 -7.85 9.46 -9.18
CA ALA A 87 -8.72 8.81 -10.16
C ALA A 87 -9.44 7.57 -9.62
N TRP A 88 -9.49 7.39 -8.30
CA TRP A 88 -10.07 6.22 -7.63
C TRP A 88 -11.51 5.90 -8.09
N SER A 89 -12.26 6.90 -8.51
CA SER A 89 -13.63 6.73 -8.99
C SER A 89 -13.72 5.98 -10.33
N GLN A 90 -12.62 5.84 -11.06
CA GLN A 90 -12.55 5.02 -12.28
C GLN A 90 -12.51 3.51 -11.95
N PHE A 91 -12.06 3.17 -10.74
CA PHE A 91 -11.93 1.79 -10.27
C PHE A 91 -13.13 1.37 -9.39
N THR A 92 -14.34 1.60 -9.86
CA THR A 92 -15.56 1.36 -9.07
C THR A 92 -16.02 -0.09 -9.07
N SER A 93 -15.55 -0.89 -10.02
CA SER A 93 -15.87 -2.31 -10.14
C SER A 93 -14.73 -3.18 -9.61
N ALA A 94 -15.08 -4.37 -9.11
CA ALA A 94 -14.09 -5.42 -8.84
C ALA A 94 -13.48 -5.98 -10.15
N LYS A 95 -14.24 -5.89 -11.25
CA LYS A 95 -13.72 -6.20 -12.59
C LYS A 95 -13.17 -4.93 -13.24
N ILE A 96 -11.86 -4.84 -13.32
CA ILE A 96 -11.14 -3.69 -13.84
C ILE A 96 -10.77 -3.95 -15.30
N SER A 97 -11.21 -3.08 -16.23
CA SER A 97 -10.83 -3.20 -17.63
C SER A 97 -9.36 -2.82 -17.85
N ASP A 98 -8.74 -3.41 -18.87
CA ASP A 98 -7.35 -3.06 -19.26
C ASP A 98 -7.23 -1.57 -19.55
N GLU A 99 -8.21 -0.99 -20.25
CA GLU A 99 -8.23 0.43 -20.58
C GLU A 99 -8.17 1.33 -19.32
N ILE A 100 -8.94 1.00 -18.28
CA ILE A 100 -8.93 1.75 -17.02
C ILE A 100 -7.60 1.59 -16.29
N ALA A 101 -7.12 0.35 -16.20
CA ALA A 101 -5.87 0.05 -15.50
C ALA A 101 -4.67 0.73 -16.17
N GLU A 102 -4.55 0.63 -17.49
CA GLU A 102 -3.46 1.25 -18.24
C GLU A 102 -3.51 2.77 -18.23
N LYS A 103 -4.72 3.34 -18.28
CA LYS A 103 -4.90 4.78 -18.36
C LYS A 103 -4.68 5.51 -17.04
N TYR A 104 -5.26 5.00 -15.97
CA TYR A 104 -5.32 5.68 -14.68
C TYR A 104 -4.48 5.01 -13.58
N GLY A 105 -4.12 3.77 -13.76
CA GLY A 105 -3.30 3.02 -12.82
C GLY A 105 -1.82 3.34 -12.96
N SER A 106 -1.08 3.21 -11.87
CA SER A 106 0.37 3.18 -11.94
C SER A 106 0.84 1.87 -12.57
N THR A 107 1.87 1.94 -13.41
CA THR A 107 2.39 0.81 -14.19
C THR A 107 3.82 0.46 -13.79
N ASN A 108 4.26 -0.78 -14.06
CA ASN A 108 5.61 -1.24 -13.74
C ASN A 108 6.00 -0.98 -12.27
N VAL A 109 5.06 -1.21 -11.35
CA VAL A 109 5.31 -1.07 -9.91
C VAL A 109 5.93 -2.36 -9.39
N VAL A 110 7.11 -2.27 -8.80
CA VAL A 110 7.84 -3.39 -8.19
C VAL A 110 8.17 -3.06 -6.75
N ILE A 111 7.75 -3.92 -5.81
CA ILE A 111 8.11 -3.82 -4.39
C ILE A 111 8.78 -5.14 -4.00
N GLN A 112 10.09 -5.12 -3.75
CA GLN A 112 10.84 -6.36 -3.55
C GLN A 112 11.96 -6.26 -2.51
N ASN A 113 12.28 -7.40 -1.89
CA ASN A 113 13.37 -7.53 -0.93
C ASN A 113 13.29 -6.57 0.26
N ASN A 114 12.10 -6.12 0.65
CA ASN A 114 11.95 -5.22 1.78
C ASN A 114 11.65 -5.98 3.06
N TYR A 115 12.07 -5.42 4.18
CA TYR A 115 11.71 -5.89 5.52
C TYR A 115 10.90 -4.83 6.24
N ILE A 116 9.67 -5.19 6.63
CA ILE A 116 8.75 -4.31 7.35
C ILE A 116 8.47 -4.91 8.72
N LYS A 117 8.67 -4.12 9.77
CA LYS A 117 8.38 -4.55 11.14
C LYS A 117 7.60 -3.50 11.91
N GLY A 118 6.52 -3.93 12.55
CA GLY A 118 5.78 -3.07 13.47
C GLY A 118 5.07 -1.90 12.77
N ALA A 119 4.61 -2.06 11.52
CA ALA A 119 3.65 -1.14 10.96
C ALA A 119 2.34 -1.24 11.74
N GLY A 120 1.85 -0.12 12.25
CA GLY A 120 0.63 -0.10 13.07
C GLY A 120 -0.61 -0.56 12.33
N GLY A 121 -0.65 -0.36 11.03
CA GLY A 121 -1.62 -0.90 10.09
C GLY A 121 -1.00 -1.89 9.12
N ASP A 122 -1.20 -1.64 7.83
CA ASP A 122 -0.76 -2.53 6.74
C ASP A 122 0.76 -2.49 6.55
N ALA A 123 1.36 -3.64 6.28
CA ALA A 123 2.79 -3.70 6.02
C ALA A 123 3.13 -3.20 4.61
N ILE A 124 2.55 -3.82 3.57
CA ILE A 124 2.76 -3.43 2.17
C ILE A 124 1.42 -3.44 1.44
N THR A 125 1.09 -2.33 0.80
CA THR A 125 -0.10 -2.27 -0.06
C THR A 125 0.21 -1.60 -1.39
N THR A 126 -0.12 -2.29 -2.48
CA THR A 126 -0.21 -1.66 -3.80
C THR A 126 -1.65 -1.26 -4.06
N MET A 127 -1.85 -0.08 -4.64
CA MET A 127 -3.18 0.48 -4.86
C MET A 127 -3.30 0.99 -6.29
N TYR A 128 -4.42 0.67 -6.94
CA TYR A 128 -4.75 1.20 -8.28
C TYR A 128 -3.61 1.03 -9.30
N ALA A 129 -2.93 -0.09 -9.25
CA ALA A 129 -1.83 -0.38 -10.16
C ALA A 129 -2.23 -1.44 -11.20
N ASP A 130 -1.66 -1.33 -12.39
CA ASP A 130 -1.72 -2.34 -13.43
C ASP A 130 -0.50 -3.25 -13.33
N LYS A 131 -0.75 -4.54 -13.13
CA LYS A 131 0.26 -5.62 -13.05
C LYS A 131 1.41 -5.37 -12.05
N PRO A 132 1.12 -4.90 -10.81
CA PRO A 132 2.19 -4.74 -9.84
C PRO A 132 2.80 -6.07 -9.44
N LEU A 133 4.14 -6.06 -9.23
CA LEU A 133 4.90 -7.20 -8.73
C LEU A 133 5.38 -6.93 -7.31
N VAL A 134 4.96 -7.77 -6.36
CA VAL A 134 5.37 -7.68 -4.96
C VAL A 134 6.01 -9.01 -4.57
N GLN A 135 7.33 -9.00 -4.31
CA GLN A 135 8.06 -10.25 -4.12
C GLN A 135 9.23 -10.15 -3.14
N TYR A 136 9.55 -11.29 -2.51
CA TYR A 136 10.68 -11.42 -1.59
C TYR A 136 10.65 -10.43 -0.42
N ASN A 137 9.47 -9.98 0.00
CA ASN A 137 9.34 -9.09 1.15
C ASN A 137 9.03 -9.90 2.41
N VAL A 138 9.45 -9.35 3.54
CA VAL A 138 9.13 -9.88 4.87
C VAL A 138 8.34 -8.85 5.66
N ALA A 139 7.19 -9.24 6.19
CA ALA A 139 6.37 -8.42 7.09
C ALA A 139 6.22 -9.11 8.45
N GLU A 140 6.63 -8.43 9.51
CA GLU A 140 6.62 -8.92 10.88
C GLU A 140 5.91 -7.98 11.82
N ASP A 141 5.08 -8.50 12.72
CA ASP A 141 4.47 -7.75 13.82
C ASP A 141 3.63 -6.53 13.39
N CYS A 142 2.98 -6.59 12.23
CA CYS A 142 2.16 -5.51 11.71
C CYS A 142 0.69 -5.58 12.17
N SER A 143 -0.10 -4.56 11.85
CA SER A 143 -1.53 -4.42 12.16
C SER A 143 -1.88 -4.27 13.65
N ARG A 144 -0.93 -4.04 14.53
CA ARG A 144 -1.14 -4.06 15.98
C ARG A 144 -1.83 -2.82 16.56
N GLN A 145 -1.91 -1.72 15.80
CA GLN A 145 -2.60 -0.51 16.25
C GLN A 145 -4.05 -0.41 15.78
N MET A 146 -4.56 -1.42 15.12
CA MET A 146 -5.96 -1.51 14.68
C MET A 146 -6.88 -1.83 15.85
N ASN A 147 -6.97 -0.96 16.83
CA ASN A 147 -7.76 -1.12 18.05
C ASN A 147 -8.83 -0.04 18.17
N THR A 148 -9.74 -0.20 19.14
CA THR A 148 -10.86 0.73 19.35
C THR A 148 -10.41 2.10 19.83
N THR A 149 -9.28 2.21 20.49
CA THR A 149 -8.79 3.47 21.06
C THR A 149 -8.19 4.35 19.98
N ASP A 150 -7.25 3.81 19.22
CA ASP A 150 -6.56 4.55 18.18
C ASP A 150 -7.45 4.85 16.98
N TYR A 151 -8.43 3.98 16.71
CA TYR A 151 -9.39 4.10 15.61
C TYR A 151 -10.75 4.68 16.00
N SER A 152 -10.93 5.15 17.21
CA SER A 152 -12.22 5.63 17.69
C SER A 152 -12.80 6.79 16.88
N ALA A 153 -11.95 7.62 16.31
CA ALA A 153 -12.37 8.82 15.57
C ALA A 153 -12.91 8.55 14.16
N THR A 154 -12.66 7.40 13.57
CA THR A 154 -13.04 7.11 12.17
C THR A 154 -14.29 6.26 12.04
N GLY A 155 -14.82 5.77 13.14
CA GLY A 155 -16.11 5.09 13.23
C GLY A 155 -16.21 3.70 12.60
N ALA A 156 -15.38 3.30 11.65
CA ALA A 156 -15.68 2.08 10.92
C ALA A 156 -14.51 1.31 10.28
N GLN A 157 -13.31 1.85 10.19
CA GLN A 157 -12.32 1.20 9.32
C GLN A 157 -11.07 0.75 10.06
N ARG A 158 -11.28 -0.13 11.01
CA ARG A 158 -10.23 -0.80 11.79
C ARG A 158 -9.71 -2.01 11.03
N VAL A 159 -9.32 -1.78 9.79
CA VAL A 159 -8.96 -2.81 8.84
C VAL A 159 -7.52 -2.66 8.43
N ALA A 160 -6.78 -3.73 8.48
CA ALA A 160 -5.41 -3.82 8.00
C ALA A 160 -5.02 -5.27 7.73
N ALA A 161 -4.26 -5.49 6.70
CA ALA A 161 -3.66 -6.77 6.39
C ALA A 161 -2.14 -6.65 6.21
N GLY A 162 -1.45 -7.76 6.10
CA GLY A 162 0.00 -7.77 5.93
C GLY A 162 0.41 -7.19 4.58
N ILE A 163 0.35 -7.99 3.53
CA ILE A 163 0.83 -7.65 2.19
C ILE A 163 -0.27 -7.92 1.17
N TRP A 164 -0.78 -6.87 0.51
CA TRP A 164 -1.97 -7.02 -0.30
C TRP A 164 -2.18 -5.91 -1.36
N PRO A 165 -2.95 -6.18 -2.43
CA PRO A 165 -3.38 -5.18 -3.39
C PRO A 165 -4.75 -4.60 -3.05
N TRP A 166 -4.96 -3.35 -3.38
CA TRP A 166 -6.27 -2.72 -3.39
C TRP A 166 -6.58 -2.12 -4.75
N LYS A 167 -7.67 -2.58 -5.37
CA LYS A 167 -8.12 -2.10 -6.70
C LYS A 167 -7.02 -2.15 -7.77
N CYS A 168 -6.18 -3.16 -7.69
CA CYS A 168 -5.16 -3.45 -8.71
C CYS A 168 -5.68 -4.45 -9.73
N LYS A 169 -5.04 -4.47 -10.90
CA LYS A 169 -5.30 -5.45 -11.94
C LYS A 169 -4.09 -6.34 -12.16
N ASP A 170 -4.34 -7.65 -12.36
CA ASP A 170 -3.35 -8.67 -12.72
C ASP A 170 -2.08 -8.65 -11.83
N SER A 171 -2.28 -8.44 -10.54
CA SER A 171 -1.19 -8.35 -9.54
C SER A 171 -0.54 -9.70 -9.30
N VAL A 172 0.77 -9.69 -9.07
CA VAL A 172 1.51 -10.89 -8.64
C VAL A 172 2.19 -10.65 -7.31
N PHE A 173 1.82 -11.46 -6.32
CA PHE A 173 2.41 -11.49 -4.97
C PHE A 173 3.08 -12.84 -4.76
N GLN A 174 4.42 -12.87 -4.72
CA GLN A 174 5.16 -14.13 -4.65
C GLN A 174 6.39 -14.07 -3.77
N TYR A 175 6.72 -15.22 -3.17
CA TYR A 175 7.90 -15.39 -2.33
C TYR A 175 7.97 -14.40 -1.16
N ASN A 176 6.83 -13.92 -0.67
CA ASN A 176 6.78 -13.05 0.49
C ASN A 176 6.58 -13.89 1.76
N GLU A 177 7.06 -13.38 2.88
CA GLU A 177 6.78 -13.91 4.20
C GLU A 177 6.01 -12.88 5.02
N CYS A 178 4.97 -13.34 5.73
CA CYS A 178 4.16 -12.45 6.55
C CYS A 178 3.75 -13.16 7.84
N TYR A 179 4.21 -12.65 8.99
CA TYR A 179 4.00 -13.36 10.25
C TYR A 179 3.81 -12.45 11.45
N ASN A 180 3.18 -13.02 12.48
CA ASN A 180 2.87 -12.36 13.74
C ASN A 180 2.04 -11.06 13.59
N ASN A 181 1.36 -10.88 12.49
CA ASN A 181 0.41 -9.78 12.38
C ASN A 181 -0.77 -10.03 13.30
N LEU A 182 -1.19 -8.99 13.98
CA LEU A 182 -2.24 -9.10 14.98
C LEU A 182 -3.19 -7.92 14.86
N ASN A 183 -4.41 -8.17 14.43
CA ASN A 183 -5.47 -7.23 14.67
C ASN A 183 -5.96 -7.39 16.12
N SER A 184 -5.66 -6.43 16.97
CA SER A 184 -6.09 -6.42 18.37
C SER A 184 -7.56 -6.07 18.56
N PHE A 185 -8.28 -5.83 17.49
CA PHE A 185 -9.70 -5.50 17.55
C PHE A 185 -10.58 -6.76 17.49
N ASN A 186 -11.18 -7.12 18.60
CA ASN A 186 -12.11 -8.22 18.67
C ASN A 186 -13.35 -7.96 17.80
N GLY A 187 -13.46 -8.67 16.69
CA GLY A 187 -14.71 -8.78 15.96
C GLY A 187 -14.77 -8.34 14.51
N ASN A 188 -13.70 -7.85 13.92
CA ASN A 188 -13.71 -7.45 12.50
C ASN A 188 -12.80 -8.27 11.57
N GLY A 189 -12.18 -9.32 12.05
CA GLY A 189 -11.58 -10.33 11.18
C GLY A 189 -10.36 -9.93 10.35
N ASP A 190 -9.81 -8.75 10.50
CA ASP A 190 -8.58 -8.33 9.81
C ASP A 190 -7.34 -8.65 10.65
N GLY A 191 -6.16 -8.52 10.05
CA GLY A 191 -4.88 -8.94 10.65
C GLY A 191 -4.29 -10.15 9.94
N GLN A 192 -4.95 -10.60 8.89
CA GLN A 192 -4.46 -11.67 8.02
C GLN A 192 -3.18 -11.25 7.30
N ALA A 193 -2.40 -12.25 6.86
CA ALA A 193 -1.19 -11.98 6.09
C ALA A 193 -1.51 -11.40 4.70
N TRP A 194 -2.53 -11.93 4.06
CA TRP A 194 -2.90 -11.65 2.67
C TRP A 194 -4.37 -11.22 2.58
N ASP A 195 -4.64 -10.28 1.70
CA ASP A 195 -5.97 -9.84 1.32
C ASP A 195 -6.01 -9.56 -0.17
N ALA A 196 -7.19 -9.45 -0.76
CA ALA A 196 -7.38 -9.13 -2.18
C ALA A 196 -8.66 -8.32 -2.35
N ASP A 197 -8.60 -7.04 -1.97
CA ASP A 197 -9.79 -6.21 -1.88
C ASP A 197 -10.06 -5.42 -3.17
N TRP A 198 -11.19 -5.72 -3.79
CA TRP A 198 -11.64 -5.10 -5.05
C TRP A 198 -10.62 -5.16 -6.19
N THR A 199 -9.87 -6.25 -6.28
CA THR A 199 -8.87 -6.48 -7.33
C THR A 199 -9.40 -7.38 -8.43
N ASP A 200 -8.73 -7.38 -9.57
CA ASP A 200 -9.02 -8.28 -10.69
C ASP A 200 -7.73 -8.99 -11.13
N GLY A 201 -7.77 -10.32 -11.22
CA GLY A 201 -6.63 -11.11 -11.69
C GLY A 201 -5.46 -11.26 -10.72
N THR A 202 -5.64 -11.03 -9.41
CA THR A 202 -4.55 -11.16 -8.42
C THR A 202 -4.11 -12.61 -8.24
N VAL A 203 -2.80 -12.83 -8.27
CA VAL A 203 -2.16 -14.14 -8.04
C VAL A 203 -1.28 -14.07 -6.80
N TYR A 204 -1.56 -14.95 -5.83
CA TYR A 204 -0.67 -15.24 -4.70
C TYR A 204 -0.03 -16.61 -4.90
N GLN A 205 1.30 -16.64 -4.96
CA GLN A 205 2.03 -17.90 -5.14
C GLN A 205 3.34 -17.93 -4.35
N TYR A 206 3.69 -19.09 -3.83
CA TYR A 206 4.95 -19.31 -3.10
C TYR A 206 5.17 -18.39 -1.89
N ASN A 207 4.10 -17.89 -1.29
CA ASN A 207 4.18 -17.05 -0.10
C ASN A 207 4.11 -17.92 1.17
N TYR A 208 4.70 -17.43 2.24
CA TYR A 208 4.68 -18.09 3.54
C TYR A 208 4.01 -17.23 4.60
N SER A 209 3.08 -17.82 5.33
CA SER A 209 2.30 -17.12 6.37
C SER A 209 2.25 -17.96 7.65
N HIS A 210 2.57 -17.34 8.78
CA HIS A 210 2.50 -18.03 10.07
C HIS A 210 2.30 -17.07 11.24
N GLY A 211 1.72 -17.57 12.33
CA GLY A 211 1.55 -16.81 13.58
C GLY A 211 0.64 -15.57 13.47
N ASN A 212 -0.11 -15.42 12.38
CA ASN A 212 -1.04 -14.30 12.23
C ASN A 212 -2.35 -14.59 12.97
N SER A 213 -3.01 -13.54 13.43
CA SER A 213 -4.28 -13.63 14.14
C SER A 213 -5.28 -12.66 13.51
N ALA A 214 -6.27 -13.20 12.85
CA ALA A 214 -7.40 -12.47 12.28
C ALA A 214 -8.66 -12.66 13.12
#